data_6c690c0496d52764624e79bb4fd04a3f
#
_entry.id   6c690c0496d52764624e79bb4fd04a3f
#
_cell.length_a   1.000
_cell.length_b   1.000
_cell.length_c   1.000
_cell.angle_alpha   90.00
_cell.angle_beta   90.00
_cell.angle_gamma   90.00
#
_symmetry.space_group_name_H-M   'P 1'
#
loop_
_entity.id
_entity.type
_entity.pdbx_description
1 polymer ?
#
loop_
_entity_poly.entity_id
_entity_poly.type
_entity_poly.pdbx_seq_one_letter_code
_entity_poly.pdbx_strand_id
1 'polypeptide(L)'
;MDDKLRAYILFHKLEYVPQPAEQPVELEATSWFGGDVNRLWLRAEGETSTLSREGEVEAEALYGRLVSPFFDAVAGVRVDRAWGAGGKTRAHLAVGLQGLAPYQFEVEPTLYVSQNGNVSAGFAASYHVLFTQRLKLESELETSAALQAVPEWGVGSGMNDLGLGARLRYELHRKFAPYVGYDHHWTFGETADLAGEHASSGAFVFGVRIWR
;
A
#
# COMPACT_ATOMS: atom_id res chain seq x y z
N MET A 1 -30.88 3.60 13.17
CA MET A 1 -29.42 3.58 12.98
C MET A 1 -28.96 5.01 13.21
N ASP A 2 -28.09 5.21 14.19
CA ASP A 2 -27.57 6.53 14.55
C ASP A 2 -26.40 6.79 13.60
N ASP A 3 -26.66 7.47 12.49
CA ASP A 3 -25.67 7.73 11.42
C ASP A 3 -24.70 8.84 11.86
N LYS A 4 -23.90 8.50 12.89
CA LYS A 4 -22.87 9.40 13.41
C LYS A 4 -21.69 9.41 12.48
N LEU A 5 -21.34 10.58 11.96
CA LEU A 5 -20.10 10.79 11.23
C LEU A 5 -18.90 10.54 12.14
N ARG A 6 -17.99 9.73 11.68
CA ARG A 6 -16.74 9.38 12.35
C ARG A 6 -15.57 9.64 11.43
N ALA A 7 -14.42 9.87 12.01
CA ALA A 7 -13.16 9.97 11.29
C ALA A 7 -12.11 9.08 11.97
N TYR A 8 -11.25 8.50 11.15
CA TYR A 8 -10.13 7.68 11.59
C TYR A 8 -8.91 8.00 10.74
N ILE A 9 -7.75 8.07 11.36
CA ILE A 9 -6.47 8.27 10.70
C ILE A 9 -5.50 7.24 11.25
N LEU A 10 -4.84 6.53 10.33
CA LEU A 10 -3.84 5.52 10.64
C LEU A 10 -2.62 5.73 9.73
N PHE A 11 -1.47 5.88 10.34
CA PHE A 11 -0.17 5.73 9.68
C PHE A 11 0.26 4.28 9.90
N HIS A 12 0.11 3.47 8.87
CA HIS A 12 0.45 2.04 8.88
C HIS A 12 1.95 1.88 8.97
N LYS A 13 2.66 2.58 8.06
CA LYS A 13 4.11 2.53 7.93
C LYS A 13 4.67 3.96 8.00
N LEU A 14 5.61 4.16 8.86
CA LEU A 14 6.58 5.24 8.84
C LEU A 14 7.91 4.57 9.06
N GLU A 15 8.54 4.14 7.95
CA GLU A 15 9.65 3.21 7.94
C GLU A 15 10.94 3.86 7.44
N TYR A 16 12.04 3.38 8.01
CA TYR A 16 13.38 3.61 7.52
C TYR A 16 13.99 2.28 7.09
N VAL A 17 14.51 2.23 5.88
CA VAL A 17 15.14 1.05 5.31
C VAL A 17 16.65 1.30 5.23
N PRO A 18 17.46 0.65 6.07
CA PRO A 18 18.92 0.85 6.07
C PRO A 18 19.58 0.13 4.89
N GLN A 19 19.54 0.72 3.71
CA GLN A 19 20.24 0.23 2.52
C GLN A 19 21.45 1.11 2.22
N PRO A 20 22.62 0.54 1.82
CA PRO A 20 23.83 1.34 1.61
C PRO A 20 23.74 2.39 0.51
N ALA A 21 22.92 2.16 -0.51
CA ALA A 21 22.85 2.99 -1.70
C ALA A 21 21.78 4.10 -1.66
N GLU A 22 20.66 3.91 -0.97
CA GLU A 22 19.49 4.80 -1.12
C GLU A 22 18.90 5.27 0.21
N GLN A 23 18.91 4.46 1.25
CA GLN A 23 18.33 4.74 2.57
C GLN A 23 16.90 5.33 2.46
N PRO A 24 15.98 4.60 1.87
CA PRO A 24 14.63 5.11 1.68
C PRO A 24 13.89 5.29 3.00
N VAL A 25 13.00 6.28 3.00
CA VAL A 25 11.96 6.46 4.01
C VAL A 25 10.63 6.21 3.34
N GLU A 26 9.86 5.29 3.90
CA GLU A 26 8.55 4.90 3.41
C GLU A 26 7.45 5.41 4.33
N LEU A 27 6.36 5.85 3.73
CA LEU A 27 5.15 6.30 4.40
C LEU A 27 3.94 5.59 3.82
N GLU A 28 3.14 4.96 4.67
CA GLU A 28 1.82 4.48 4.29
C GLU A 28 0.79 4.97 5.31
N ALA A 29 -0.26 5.62 4.82
CA ALA A 29 -1.31 6.18 5.64
C ALA A 29 -2.68 5.91 5.03
N THR A 30 -3.63 5.56 5.89
CA THR A 30 -5.04 5.41 5.54
C THR A 30 -5.88 6.26 6.47
N SER A 31 -6.84 6.97 5.92
CA SER A 31 -7.86 7.65 6.70
C SER A 31 -9.25 7.43 6.09
N TRP A 32 -10.26 7.49 6.91
CA TRP A 32 -11.63 7.51 6.41
C TRP A 32 -12.51 8.47 7.21
N PHE A 33 -13.53 8.97 6.50
CA PHE A 33 -14.55 9.83 7.05
C PHE A 33 -15.92 9.37 6.55
N GLY A 34 -16.89 9.18 7.44
CA GLY A 34 -18.24 8.79 7.03
C GLY A 34 -19.07 8.16 8.13
N GLY A 35 -20.16 7.54 7.72
CA GLY A 35 -21.05 6.76 8.56
C GLY A 35 -20.82 5.27 8.52
N ASP A 36 -21.81 4.50 8.94
CA ASP A 36 -21.71 3.04 9.01
C ASP A 36 -21.79 2.37 7.62
N VAL A 37 -22.41 3.02 6.64
CA VAL A 37 -22.65 2.45 5.30
C VAL A 37 -21.81 3.11 4.22
N ASN A 38 -21.61 4.42 4.31
CA ASN A 38 -20.90 5.19 3.29
C ASN A 38 -19.71 5.89 3.92
N ARG A 39 -18.53 5.78 3.27
CA ARG A 39 -17.27 6.34 3.74
C ARG A 39 -16.48 6.94 2.59
N LEU A 40 -15.79 8.02 2.87
CA LEU A 40 -14.71 8.50 2.02
C LEU A 40 -13.40 7.98 2.59
N TRP A 41 -12.66 7.24 1.78
CA TRP A 41 -11.35 6.72 2.09
C TRP A 41 -10.28 7.57 1.41
N LEU A 42 -9.26 7.92 2.14
CA LEU A 42 -8.07 8.58 1.63
C LEU A 42 -6.89 7.69 2.00
N ARG A 43 -6.11 7.27 1.01
CA ARG A 43 -4.90 6.48 1.16
C ARG A 43 -3.74 7.23 0.56
N ALA A 44 -2.60 7.14 1.17
CA ALA A 44 -1.36 7.69 0.65
C ALA A 44 -0.23 6.72 0.97
N GLU A 45 0.53 6.39 -0.05
CA GLU A 45 1.74 5.61 0.04
C GLU A 45 2.85 6.37 -0.67
N GLY A 46 4.05 6.35 -0.13
CA GLY A 46 5.16 7.06 -0.75
C GLY A 46 6.49 6.63 -0.20
N GLU A 47 7.47 6.69 -1.08
CA GLU A 47 8.87 6.41 -0.79
C GLU A 47 9.72 7.59 -1.22
N THR A 48 10.73 7.92 -0.44
CA THR A 48 11.73 8.92 -0.81
C THR A 48 13.11 8.50 -0.37
N SER A 49 14.06 8.55 -1.29
CA SER A 49 15.48 8.37 -0.97
C SER A 49 16.02 9.60 -0.24
N THR A 50 16.68 9.38 0.89
CA THR A 50 17.32 10.46 1.65
C THR A 50 18.60 10.97 0.98
N LEU A 51 19.18 10.20 0.07
CA LEU A 51 20.44 10.50 -0.59
C LEU A 51 20.23 11.19 -1.95
N SER A 52 19.40 10.62 -2.83
CA SER A 52 19.18 11.15 -4.18
C SER A 52 18.13 12.27 -4.24
N ARG A 53 17.27 12.39 -3.20
CA ARG A 53 16.09 13.25 -3.17
C ARG A 53 15.08 12.94 -4.26
N GLU A 54 15.14 11.74 -4.80
CA GLU A 54 14.12 11.17 -5.67
C GLU A 54 13.10 10.42 -4.84
N GLY A 55 11.90 10.29 -5.35
CA GLY A 55 10.87 9.53 -4.68
C GLY A 55 9.59 9.51 -5.49
N GLU A 56 8.64 8.79 -4.96
CA GLU A 56 7.31 8.68 -5.52
C GLU A 56 6.24 8.71 -4.43
N VAL A 57 5.05 9.07 -4.82
CA VAL A 57 3.87 9.06 -3.96
C VAL A 57 2.66 8.62 -4.78
N GLU A 58 1.87 7.77 -4.19
CA GLU A 58 0.57 7.35 -4.64
C GLU A 58 -0.48 7.87 -3.68
N ALA A 59 -1.50 8.51 -4.19
CA ALA A 59 -2.59 9.05 -3.39
C ALA A 59 -3.94 8.62 -3.97
N GLU A 60 -4.79 8.06 -3.14
CA GLU A 60 -6.14 7.62 -3.51
C GLU A 60 -7.21 8.36 -2.74
N ALA A 61 -8.29 8.69 -3.43
CA ALA A 61 -9.53 9.18 -2.84
C ALA A 61 -10.69 8.30 -3.35
N LEU A 62 -11.23 7.45 -2.46
CA LEU A 62 -12.21 6.43 -2.81
C LEU A 62 -13.49 6.63 -2.01
N TYR A 63 -14.62 6.61 -2.72
CA TYR A 63 -15.92 6.46 -2.09
C TYR A 63 -16.17 4.97 -1.84
N GLY A 64 -16.40 4.61 -0.58
CA GLY A 64 -16.70 3.26 -0.14
C GLY A 64 -18.15 3.11 0.30
N ARG A 65 -18.76 2.01 -0.08
CA ARG A 65 -20.10 1.61 0.36
C ARG A 65 -20.10 0.19 0.87
N LEU A 66 -20.62 0.00 2.06
CA LEU A 66 -20.81 -1.34 2.66
C LEU A 66 -21.76 -2.17 1.79
N VAL A 67 -21.26 -3.24 1.18
CA VAL A 67 -22.00 -4.18 0.32
C VAL A 67 -22.28 -5.51 1.01
N SER A 68 -21.50 -5.83 2.04
CA SER A 68 -21.74 -6.99 2.91
C SER A 68 -21.24 -6.66 4.33
N PRO A 69 -21.56 -7.47 5.35
CA PRO A 69 -21.10 -7.20 6.73
C PRO A 69 -19.59 -7.05 6.89
N PHE A 70 -18.81 -7.54 5.94
CA PHE A 70 -17.35 -7.58 6.01
C PHE A 70 -16.66 -6.90 4.83
N PHE A 71 -17.39 -6.39 3.83
CA PHE A 71 -16.82 -5.81 2.63
C PHE A 71 -17.45 -4.49 2.24
N ASP A 72 -16.61 -3.52 1.94
CA ASP A 72 -16.93 -2.29 1.25
C ASP A 72 -16.58 -2.43 -0.24
N ALA A 73 -17.49 -2.03 -1.14
CA ALA A 73 -17.13 -1.73 -2.52
C ALA A 73 -16.61 -0.30 -2.58
N VAL A 74 -15.47 -0.11 -3.23
CA VAL A 74 -14.81 1.19 -3.33
C VAL A 74 -14.65 1.63 -4.78
N ALA A 75 -14.81 2.92 -5.04
CA ALA A 75 -14.55 3.50 -6.36
C ALA A 75 -14.06 4.95 -6.21
N GLY A 76 -13.11 5.35 -7.03
CA GLY A 76 -12.58 6.71 -6.99
C GLY A 76 -11.41 6.95 -7.91
N VAL A 77 -10.49 7.76 -7.46
CA VAL A 77 -9.31 8.18 -8.23
C VAL A 77 -8.02 7.90 -7.45
N ARG A 78 -6.97 7.59 -8.21
CA ARG A 78 -5.60 7.48 -7.74
C ARG A 78 -4.72 8.41 -8.56
N VAL A 79 -3.76 9.03 -7.95
CA VAL A 79 -2.73 9.85 -8.59
C VAL A 79 -1.38 9.35 -8.12
N ASP A 80 -0.54 8.98 -9.08
CA ASP A 80 0.86 8.63 -8.86
C ASP A 80 1.73 9.80 -9.31
N ARG A 81 2.70 10.16 -8.49
CA ARG A 81 3.67 11.21 -8.78
C ARG A 81 5.07 10.79 -8.37
N ALA A 82 5.96 10.75 -9.34
CA ALA A 82 7.39 10.63 -9.11
C ALA A 82 8.05 12.03 -9.23
N TRP A 83 9.08 12.28 -8.44
CA TRP A 83 9.91 13.48 -8.50
C TRP A 83 11.40 13.12 -8.50
N GLY A 84 12.24 14.06 -8.94
CA GLY A 84 13.66 13.89 -9.20
C GLY A 84 13.99 14.11 -10.68
N ALA A 85 14.99 13.42 -11.20
CA ALA A 85 15.38 13.51 -12.61
C ALA A 85 14.31 12.86 -13.50
N GLY A 86 13.43 13.68 -14.07
CA GLY A 86 12.34 13.23 -14.94
C GLY A 86 11.01 13.02 -14.23
N GLY A 87 10.69 13.91 -13.30
CA GLY A 87 9.43 13.88 -12.56
C GLY A 87 8.20 13.77 -13.45
N LYS A 88 7.26 12.88 -13.10
CA LYS A 88 6.08 12.53 -13.89
C LYS A 88 4.86 12.35 -13.00
N THR A 89 3.69 12.48 -13.58
CA THR A 89 2.41 12.32 -12.88
C THR A 89 1.45 11.50 -13.75
N ARG A 90 0.73 10.60 -13.11
CA ARG A 90 -0.26 9.73 -13.75
C ARG A 90 -1.51 9.67 -12.89
N ALA A 91 -2.68 9.65 -13.52
CA ALA A 91 -3.95 9.52 -12.83
C ALA A 91 -4.69 8.25 -13.29
N HIS A 92 -5.43 7.64 -12.37
CA HIS A 92 -6.22 6.43 -12.61
C HIS A 92 -7.62 6.57 -12.04
N LEU A 93 -8.57 5.90 -12.67
CA LEU A 93 -9.80 5.49 -12.02
C LEU A 93 -9.53 4.18 -11.28
N ALA A 94 -10.03 4.07 -10.07
CA ALA A 94 -9.87 2.90 -9.22
C ALA A 94 -11.24 2.33 -8.85
N VAL A 95 -11.41 1.02 -8.95
CA VAL A 95 -12.59 0.28 -8.50
C VAL A 95 -12.15 -1.00 -7.82
N GLY A 96 -12.65 -1.26 -6.63
CA GLY A 96 -12.22 -2.43 -5.88
C GLY A 96 -13.17 -2.85 -4.78
N LEU A 97 -12.69 -3.77 -3.99
CA LEU A 97 -13.29 -4.23 -2.74
C LEU A 97 -12.25 -4.07 -1.63
N GLN A 98 -12.71 -3.81 -0.43
CA GLN A 98 -11.86 -3.90 0.75
C GLN A 98 -12.65 -4.53 1.88
N GLY A 99 -11.99 -5.33 2.69
CA GLY A 99 -12.68 -5.95 3.82
C GLY A 99 -11.99 -7.14 4.42
N LEU A 100 -12.75 -7.83 5.26
CA LEU A 100 -12.26 -8.95 6.04
C LEU A 100 -12.74 -10.27 5.44
N ALA A 101 -11.82 -11.03 4.86
CA ALA A 101 -12.03 -12.38 4.37
C ALA A 101 -12.06 -13.41 5.53
N PRO A 102 -12.52 -14.67 5.29
CA PRO A 102 -12.46 -15.73 6.30
C PRO A 102 -11.07 -15.83 6.94
N TYR A 103 -11.04 -16.23 8.22
CA TYR A 103 -9.85 -16.30 9.07
C TYR A 103 -9.18 -14.95 9.39
N GLN A 104 -9.91 -13.84 9.22
CA GLN A 104 -9.45 -12.48 9.53
C GLN A 104 -8.33 -11.94 8.62
N PHE A 105 -8.25 -12.41 7.39
CA PHE A 105 -7.43 -11.75 6.38
C PHE A 105 -8.08 -10.44 5.95
N GLU A 106 -7.37 -9.34 6.10
CA GLU A 106 -7.73 -8.09 5.44
C GLU A 106 -7.33 -8.19 3.96
N VAL A 107 -8.23 -7.89 3.03
CA VAL A 107 -7.96 -8.04 1.59
C VAL A 107 -8.48 -6.83 0.82
N GLU A 108 -7.70 -6.41 -0.19
CA GLU A 108 -7.95 -5.21 -0.99
C GLU A 108 -7.64 -5.45 -2.47
N PRO A 109 -8.48 -6.19 -3.21
CA PRO A 109 -8.38 -6.26 -4.67
C PRO A 109 -8.87 -4.95 -5.30
N THR A 110 -8.06 -4.35 -6.19
CA THR A 110 -8.39 -3.12 -6.88
C THR A 110 -8.00 -3.19 -8.36
N LEU A 111 -8.88 -2.70 -9.23
CA LEU A 111 -8.63 -2.50 -10.66
C LEU A 111 -8.41 -1.01 -10.93
N TYR A 112 -7.43 -0.72 -11.76
CA TYR A 112 -7.05 0.63 -12.14
C TYR A 112 -7.14 0.80 -13.64
N VAL A 113 -7.65 1.95 -14.07
CA VAL A 113 -7.62 2.37 -15.48
C VAL A 113 -6.98 3.75 -15.53
N SER A 114 -5.80 3.84 -16.15
CA SER A 114 -5.08 5.11 -16.25
C SER A 114 -5.75 6.07 -17.23
N GLN A 115 -5.41 7.34 -17.17
CA GLN A 115 -5.85 8.38 -18.10
C GLN A 115 -5.51 8.08 -19.57
N ASN A 116 -4.53 7.20 -19.80
CA ASN A 116 -4.12 6.76 -21.14
C ASN A 116 -4.83 5.45 -21.58
N GLY A 117 -5.74 4.92 -20.76
CA GLY A 117 -6.47 3.69 -21.02
C GLY A 117 -5.72 2.40 -20.65
N ASN A 118 -4.56 2.49 -20.00
CA ASN A 118 -3.85 1.31 -19.50
C ASN A 118 -4.58 0.72 -18.29
N VAL A 119 -4.75 -0.60 -18.28
CA VAL A 119 -5.47 -1.33 -17.24
C VAL A 119 -4.48 -2.13 -16.42
N SER A 120 -4.59 -2.00 -15.09
CA SER A 120 -3.82 -2.80 -14.13
C SER A 120 -4.70 -3.26 -12.97
N ALA A 121 -4.21 -4.26 -12.25
CA ALA A 121 -4.86 -4.79 -11.06
C ALA A 121 -3.83 -4.86 -9.93
N GLY A 122 -4.23 -4.48 -8.74
CA GLY A 122 -3.49 -4.65 -7.50
C GLY A 122 -4.24 -5.56 -6.55
N PHE A 123 -3.52 -6.30 -5.74
CA PHE A 123 -4.06 -7.09 -4.64
C PHE A 123 -3.16 -6.95 -3.44
N ALA A 124 -3.73 -6.50 -2.33
CA ALA A 124 -3.07 -6.50 -1.04
C ALA A 124 -3.82 -7.42 -0.06
N ALA A 125 -3.08 -8.11 0.78
CA ALA A 125 -3.63 -8.91 1.86
C ALA A 125 -2.76 -8.80 3.09
N SER A 126 -3.38 -8.66 4.27
CA SER A 126 -2.66 -8.66 5.54
C SER A 126 -3.30 -9.60 6.56
N TYR A 127 -2.47 -10.08 7.47
CA TYR A 127 -2.89 -10.95 8.56
C TYR A 127 -2.13 -10.65 9.84
N HIS A 128 -2.85 -10.60 10.95
CA HIS A 128 -2.29 -10.28 12.25
C HIS A 128 -2.30 -11.48 13.20
N VAL A 129 -1.12 -11.91 13.67
CA VAL A 129 -0.97 -12.93 14.72
C VAL A 129 -0.69 -12.23 16.06
N LEU A 130 -1.53 -12.47 17.03
CA LEU A 130 -1.37 -11.91 18.39
C LEU A 130 -0.60 -12.92 19.25
N PHE A 131 0.67 -12.66 19.53
CA PHE A 131 1.43 -13.46 20.52
C PHE A 131 1.06 -13.09 21.94
N THR A 132 0.86 -11.79 22.17
CA THR A 132 0.34 -11.23 23.43
C THR A 132 -0.61 -10.08 23.11
N GLN A 133 -1.21 -9.46 24.11
CA GLN A 133 -2.04 -8.26 23.93
C GLN A 133 -1.25 -7.07 23.33
N ARG A 134 0.08 -7.07 23.45
CA ARG A 134 0.96 -5.99 22.99
C ARG A 134 1.91 -6.39 21.86
N LEU A 135 2.26 -7.67 21.78
CA LEU A 135 3.19 -8.17 20.76
C LEU A 135 2.39 -8.83 19.65
N LYS A 136 2.47 -8.27 18.46
CA LYS A 136 1.75 -8.71 17.26
C LYS A 136 2.72 -8.90 16.11
N LEU A 137 2.51 -9.95 15.33
CA LEU A 137 3.15 -10.13 14.04
C LEU A 137 2.11 -9.76 12.97
N GLU A 138 2.46 -8.85 12.13
CA GLU A 138 1.74 -8.48 10.91
C GLU A 138 2.46 -9.11 9.72
N SER A 139 1.73 -9.83 8.90
CA SER A 139 2.23 -10.40 7.64
C SER A 139 1.46 -9.76 6.50
N GLU A 140 2.17 -9.29 5.49
CA GLU A 140 1.61 -8.62 4.33
C GLU A 140 2.00 -9.34 3.05
N LEU A 141 1.11 -9.32 2.09
CA LEU A 141 1.32 -9.76 0.72
C LEU A 141 0.74 -8.71 -0.21
N GLU A 142 1.54 -8.26 -1.15
CA GLU A 142 1.14 -7.32 -2.18
C GLU A 142 1.55 -7.86 -3.55
N THR A 143 0.72 -7.66 -4.56
CA THR A 143 1.05 -8.07 -5.93
C THR A 143 0.30 -7.20 -6.92
N SER A 144 0.91 -6.99 -8.07
CA SER A 144 0.29 -6.24 -9.17
C SER A 144 0.46 -6.94 -10.51
N ALA A 145 -0.45 -6.61 -11.42
CA ALA A 145 -0.43 -7.07 -12.80
C ALA A 145 -0.97 -5.98 -13.73
N ALA A 146 -0.42 -5.89 -14.94
CA ALA A 146 -0.85 -4.93 -15.95
C ALA A 146 -1.15 -5.62 -17.28
N LEU A 147 -2.21 -5.16 -17.99
CA LEU A 147 -2.53 -5.69 -19.31
C LEU A 147 -1.60 -5.12 -20.38
N GLN A 148 -1.09 -3.91 -20.20
CA GLN A 148 -0.20 -3.22 -21.14
C GLN A 148 1.08 -2.80 -20.44
N ALA A 149 2.20 -2.89 -21.15
CA ALA A 149 3.46 -2.34 -20.69
C ALA A 149 3.42 -0.80 -20.68
N VAL A 150 3.99 -0.21 -19.63
CA VAL A 150 4.18 1.24 -19.48
C VAL A 150 5.63 1.47 -19.02
N PRO A 151 6.60 1.31 -19.96
CA PRO A 151 8.04 1.33 -19.61
C PRO A 151 8.51 2.61 -18.95
N GLU A 152 7.87 3.73 -19.25
CA GLU A 152 8.13 5.02 -18.58
C GLU A 152 7.85 4.99 -17.07
N TRP A 153 7.07 4.03 -16.60
CA TRP A 153 6.79 3.79 -15.18
C TRP A 153 7.44 2.51 -14.65
N GLY A 154 8.33 1.88 -15.42
CA GLY A 154 8.95 0.63 -15.05
C GLY A 154 7.98 -0.55 -14.97
N VAL A 155 6.81 -0.44 -15.61
CA VAL A 155 5.75 -1.45 -15.57
C VAL A 155 5.75 -2.23 -16.88
N GLY A 156 5.94 -3.54 -16.80
CA GLY A 156 5.78 -4.48 -17.91
C GLY A 156 4.34 -4.99 -18.03
N SER A 157 4.06 -5.77 -19.06
CA SER A 157 2.79 -6.48 -19.21
C SER A 157 2.80 -7.83 -18.46
N GLY A 158 1.65 -8.26 -17.94
CA GLY A 158 1.49 -9.48 -17.16
C GLY A 158 1.59 -9.25 -15.66
N MET A 159 2.08 -10.25 -14.92
CA MET A 159 2.37 -10.13 -13.49
C MET A 159 3.63 -9.27 -13.32
N ASN A 160 3.53 -8.20 -12.52
CA ASN A 160 4.62 -7.25 -12.36
C ASN A 160 5.49 -7.57 -11.16
N ASP A 161 4.85 -7.80 -10.00
CA ASP A 161 5.56 -7.91 -8.73
C ASP A 161 4.86 -8.83 -7.73
N LEU A 162 5.60 -9.19 -6.70
CA LEU A 162 5.13 -9.83 -5.48
C LEU A 162 5.96 -9.31 -4.32
N GLY A 163 5.32 -8.65 -3.38
CA GLY A 163 5.88 -8.23 -2.11
C GLY A 163 5.42 -9.13 -0.98
N LEU A 164 6.32 -9.53 -0.10
CA LEU A 164 6.02 -10.21 1.15
C LEU A 164 6.69 -9.46 2.30
N GLY A 165 5.88 -9.06 3.27
CA GLY A 165 6.33 -8.35 4.46
C GLY A 165 6.00 -9.09 5.75
N ALA A 166 6.88 -8.97 6.74
CA ALA A 166 6.62 -9.44 8.09
C ALA A 166 7.12 -8.41 9.10
N ARG A 167 6.23 -7.90 9.96
CA ARG A 167 6.53 -6.86 10.94
C ARG A 167 6.19 -7.31 12.35
N LEU A 168 7.18 -7.37 13.22
CA LEU A 168 6.99 -7.64 14.64
C LEU A 168 6.80 -6.33 15.38
N ARG A 169 5.57 -6.06 15.77
CA ARG A 169 5.12 -4.80 16.37
C ARG A 169 4.88 -4.95 17.87
N TYR A 170 5.34 -3.98 18.65
CA TYR A 170 5.09 -3.91 20.09
C TYR A 170 4.32 -2.64 20.47
N GLU A 171 3.10 -2.79 20.99
CA GLU A 171 2.26 -1.67 21.41
C GLU A 171 2.74 -1.10 22.75
N LEU A 172 3.55 -0.03 22.70
CA LEU A 172 3.97 0.71 23.90
C LEU A 172 2.81 1.45 24.54
N HIS A 173 2.01 2.10 23.71
CA HIS A 173 0.78 2.81 24.06
C HIS A 173 -0.34 2.48 23.08
N ARG A 174 -1.60 2.78 23.47
CA ARG A 174 -2.79 2.50 22.64
C ARG A 174 -2.78 3.16 21.25
N LYS A 175 -1.87 4.09 20.98
CA LYS A 175 -1.82 4.85 19.72
C LYS A 175 -0.42 4.91 19.12
N PHE A 176 0.52 4.13 19.66
CA PHE A 176 1.91 4.14 19.20
C PHE A 176 2.55 2.77 19.36
N ALA A 177 3.04 2.23 18.29
CA ALA A 177 3.66 0.91 18.25
C ALA A 177 4.89 0.92 17.34
N PRO A 178 6.11 0.90 17.90
CA PRO A 178 7.31 0.63 17.14
C PRO A 178 7.34 -0.82 16.68
N TYR A 179 8.05 -1.07 15.57
CA TYR A 179 8.25 -2.41 15.03
C TYR A 179 9.57 -2.54 14.31
N VAL A 180 9.96 -3.78 14.13
CA VAL A 180 11.02 -4.23 13.23
C VAL A 180 10.42 -5.23 12.26
N GLY A 181 10.81 -5.16 11.01
CA GLY A 181 10.29 -6.04 9.97
C GLY A 181 11.35 -6.46 8.97
N TYR A 182 10.91 -7.30 8.06
CA TYR A 182 11.65 -7.69 6.88
C TYR A 182 10.69 -7.75 5.71
N ASP A 183 11.03 -7.06 4.64
CA ASP A 183 10.31 -7.08 3.38
C ASP A 183 11.15 -7.74 2.30
N HIS A 184 10.49 -8.49 1.45
CA HIS A 184 11.10 -9.06 0.27
C HIS A 184 10.20 -8.83 -0.94
N HIS A 185 10.78 -8.27 -1.99
CA HIS A 185 10.08 -7.92 -3.21
C HIS A 185 10.71 -8.63 -4.41
N TRP A 186 9.85 -9.18 -5.26
CA TRP A 186 10.23 -9.79 -6.54
C TRP A 186 9.49 -9.10 -7.66
N THR A 187 10.18 -8.83 -8.76
CA THR A 187 9.56 -8.40 -10.02
C THR A 187 9.63 -9.53 -11.04
N PHE A 188 8.66 -9.55 -11.96
CA PHE A 188 8.49 -10.63 -12.93
C PHE A 188 8.38 -10.11 -14.36
N GLY A 189 8.65 -10.99 -15.33
CA GLY A 189 8.44 -10.76 -16.75
C GLY A 189 9.13 -9.49 -17.26
N GLU A 190 8.46 -8.72 -18.10
CA GLU A 190 8.96 -7.47 -18.65
C GLU A 190 9.31 -6.42 -17.59
N THR A 191 8.63 -6.43 -16.44
CA THR A 191 8.97 -5.55 -15.30
C THR A 191 10.36 -5.90 -14.76
N ALA A 192 10.69 -7.18 -14.63
CA ALA A 192 12.01 -7.61 -14.20
C ALA A 192 13.10 -7.23 -15.21
N ASP A 193 12.80 -7.32 -16.51
CA ASP A 193 13.73 -6.89 -17.57
C ASP A 193 14.03 -5.39 -17.49
N LEU A 194 13.03 -4.58 -17.14
CA LEU A 194 13.17 -3.14 -16.92
C LEU A 194 13.93 -2.81 -15.63
N ALA A 195 13.73 -3.60 -14.56
CA ALA A 195 14.37 -3.43 -13.25
C ALA A 195 15.84 -3.93 -13.25
N GLY A 196 16.20 -4.87 -14.15
CA GLY A 196 17.54 -5.41 -14.27
C GLY A 196 17.99 -6.16 -13.00
N GLU A 197 19.11 -5.76 -12.41
CA GLU A 197 19.66 -6.40 -11.20
C GLU A 197 18.77 -6.24 -9.95
N HIS A 198 17.81 -5.33 -9.98
CA HIS A 198 16.86 -5.07 -8.87
C HIS A 198 15.59 -5.92 -8.94
N ALA A 199 15.53 -6.94 -9.80
CA ALA A 199 14.38 -7.83 -9.93
C ALA A 199 14.02 -8.63 -8.65
N SER A 200 14.92 -8.68 -7.69
CA SER A 200 14.67 -9.26 -6.36
C SER A 200 15.44 -8.48 -5.32
N SER A 201 14.75 -7.97 -4.33
CA SER A 201 15.34 -7.22 -3.23
C SER A 201 14.71 -7.61 -1.89
N GLY A 202 15.51 -7.58 -0.84
CA GLY A 202 15.03 -7.82 0.51
C GLY A 202 15.75 -6.92 1.50
N ALA A 203 15.00 -6.36 2.45
CA ALA A 203 15.56 -5.44 3.42
C ALA A 203 14.92 -5.60 4.80
N PHE A 204 15.68 -5.32 5.84
CA PHE A 204 15.14 -5.08 7.17
C PHE A 204 14.57 -3.67 7.22
N VAL A 205 13.42 -3.53 7.89
CA VAL A 205 12.75 -2.26 8.08
C VAL A 205 12.57 -1.95 9.57
N PHE A 206 12.62 -0.68 9.90
CA PHE A 206 12.41 -0.18 11.26
C PHE A 206 11.41 0.97 11.19
N GLY A 207 10.33 0.86 11.94
CA GLY A 207 9.29 1.86 11.81
C GLY A 207 8.41 2.01 13.03
N VAL A 208 7.43 2.88 12.88
CA VAL A 208 6.40 3.14 13.88
C VAL A 208 5.02 3.16 13.22
N ARG A 209 4.03 2.61 13.92
CA ARG A 209 2.61 2.71 13.58
C ARG A 209 1.92 3.64 14.55
N ILE A 210 1.13 4.58 14.00
CA ILE A 210 0.43 5.61 14.79
C ILE A 210 -1.01 5.68 14.33
N TRP A 211 -1.98 5.72 15.26
CA TRP A 211 -3.40 5.86 14.92
C TRP A 211 -4.16 6.75 15.88
N ARG A 212 -5.23 7.36 15.36
CA ARG A 212 -6.10 8.25 16.12
C ARG A 212 -7.56 8.16 15.68
#